data_7533259800f57d1f0b7e9b7d0a0baaff
#
_entry.id   7533259800f57d1f0b7e9b7d0a0baaff
#
_cell.length_a   1.000
_cell.length_b   1.000
_cell.length_c   1.000
_cell.angle_alpha   90.00
_cell.angle_beta   90.00
_cell.angle_gamma   90.00
#
_symmetry.space_group_name_H-M   'P 1'
#
loop_
_entity.id
_entity.type
_entity.pdbx_description
1 polymer ?
#
loop_
_entity_poly.entity_id
_entity_poly.type
_entity_poly.pdbx_seq_one_letter_code
_entity_poly.pdbx_strand_id
1 'polypeptide(L)'
;MKKFPLISVLLIVLLAACSPAAKQEEVKAPKVEGTEVSYTLDTLTMKGYLANDVNATGKRPGMLVVHEWWGHNDYARKRADMLAELGYVALAVDMYGNGKQANHPQDAMKFTSEVFASLDGAKARFEAALNTLKQNPNVDPTKIGAIGYCFGGSVVLSMANAGYDLDAVAAFHSGIQLP
;
A
#
# COMPACT_ATOMS: atom_id res chain seq x y z
N MET A 1 -69.72 -53.96 18.50
CA MET A 1 -69.47 -52.54 18.76
C MET A 1 -68.02 -52.28 18.42
N LYS A 2 -67.74 -51.74 17.22
CA LYS A 2 -66.36 -51.48 16.73
C LYS A 2 -66.03 -50.00 16.99
N LYS A 3 -64.99 -49.77 17.77
CA LYS A 3 -64.47 -48.41 18.08
C LYS A 3 -63.51 -48.02 16.99
N PHE A 4 -63.78 -46.94 16.28
CA PHE A 4 -62.81 -46.26 15.32
C PHE A 4 -61.94 -45.33 16.13
N PRO A 5 -60.62 -45.30 15.89
CA PRO A 5 -59.74 -44.31 16.46
C PRO A 5 -59.76 -42.98 15.64
N LEU A 6 -59.90 -41.90 16.39
CA LEU A 6 -59.79 -40.54 15.87
C LEU A 6 -58.33 -40.26 15.46
N ILE A 7 -58.09 -40.06 14.18
CA ILE A 7 -56.80 -39.61 13.68
C ILE A 7 -56.81 -38.08 13.75
N SER A 8 -56.05 -37.51 14.70
CA SER A 8 -55.78 -36.07 14.77
C SER A 8 -54.75 -35.71 13.70
N VAL A 9 -55.18 -35.01 12.65
CA VAL A 9 -54.30 -34.42 11.66
C VAL A 9 -53.70 -33.13 12.23
N LEU A 10 -52.44 -33.19 12.61
CA LEU A 10 -51.66 -32.04 13.03
C LEU A 10 -51.22 -31.21 11.81
N LEU A 11 -51.88 -30.10 11.56
CA LEU A 11 -51.58 -29.19 10.47
C LEU A 11 -50.37 -28.36 10.89
N ILE A 12 -49.17 -28.73 10.38
CA ILE A 12 -47.93 -27.92 10.54
C ILE A 12 -47.97 -26.77 9.56
N VAL A 13 -48.27 -25.57 10.02
CA VAL A 13 -48.14 -24.34 9.25
C VAL A 13 -46.67 -23.94 9.22
N LEU A 14 -45.98 -24.19 8.11
CA LEU A 14 -44.65 -23.67 7.82
C LEU A 14 -44.77 -22.17 7.50
N LEU A 15 -44.51 -21.33 8.51
CA LEU A 15 -44.27 -19.90 8.33
C LEU A 15 -42.91 -19.74 7.60
N ALA A 16 -42.95 -19.61 6.29
CA ALA A 16 -41.79 -19.15 5.50
C ALA A 16 -41.49 -17.70 5.90
N ALA A 17 -40.57 -17.50 6.82
CA ALA A 17 -40.02 -16.20 7.13
C ALA A 17 -39.22 -15.71 5.90
N CYS A 18 -39.87 -14.89 5.06
CA CYS A 18 -39.18 -14.08 4.07
C CYS A 18 -38.32 -13.05 4.82
N SER A 19 -37.06 -13.40 5.12
CA SER A 19 -36.07 -12.40 5.48
C SER A 19 -35.87 -11.50 4.25
N PRO A 20 -35.94 -10.18 4.40
CA PRO A 20 -35.59 -9.29 3.28
C PRO A 20 -34.15 -9.59 2.86
N ALA A 21 -33.96 -9.94 1.61
CA ALA A 21 -32.62 -10.12 1.04
C ALA A 21 -31.85 -8.85 1.30
N ALA A 22 -30.75 -8.96 2.07
CA ALA A 22 -29.81 -7.87 2.24
C ALA A 22 -29.42 -7.42 0.81
N LYS A 23 -29.61 -6.13 0.53
CA LYS A 23 -29.13 -5.54 -0.72
C LYS A 23 -27.64 -5.84 -0.78
N GLN A 24 -27.22 -6.72 -1.67
CA GLN A 24 -25.81 -6.86 -2.02
C GLN A 24 -25.42 -5.53 -2.65
N GLU A 25 -24.60 -4.75 -1.95
CA GLU A 25 -23.94 -3.61 -2.55
C GLU A 25 -23.13 -4.17 -3.73
N GLU A 26 -23.42 -3.65 -4.92
CA GLU A 26 -22.69 -4.00 -6.12
C GLU A 26 -21.24 -3.54 -5.95
N VAL A 27 -20.33 -4.49 -5.70
CA VAL A 27 -18.90 -4.21 -5.57
C VAL A 27 -18.41 -3.75 -6.93
N LYS A 28 -18.26 -2.43 -7.09
CA LYS A 28 -17.69 -1.86 -8.31
C LYS A 28 -16.26 -2.35 -8.50
N ALA A 29 -15.92 -2.66 -9.75
CA ALA A 29 -14.53 -2.95 -10.10
C ALA A 29 -13.61 -1.79 -9.69
N PRO A 30 -12.38 -2.06 -9.24
CA PRO A 30 -11.42 -1.02 -8.90
C PRO A 30 -11.21 -0.05 -10.06
N LYS A 31 -11.24 1.24 -9.77
CA LYS A 31 -10.86 2.30 -10.69
C LYS A 31 -9.65 3.02 -10.10
N VAL A 32 -8.46 2.60 -10.51
CA VAL A 32 -7.22 3.18 -10.01
C VAL A 32 -6.97 4.53 -10.68
N GLU A 33 -6.71 5.53 -9.87
CA GLU A 33 -6.20 6.82 -10.30
C GLU A 33 -4.91 7.13 -9.54
N GLY A 34 -3.90 7.59 -10.29
CA GLY A 34 -2.62 7.97 -9.75
C GLY A 34 -2.31 9.45 -9.97
N THR A 35 -1.69 10.07 -8.99
CA THR A 35 -1.38 11.50 -8.99
C THR A 35 0.08 11.73 -8.56
N GLU A 36 0.76 12.65 -9.24
CA GLU A 36 2.04 13.16 -8.77
C GLU A 36 1.85 13.90 -7.46
N VAL A 37 2.68 13.58 -6.47
CA VAL A 37 2.70 14.27 -5.18
C VAL A 37 4.10 14.81 -4.91
N SER A 38 4.17 16.02 -4.39
CA SER A 38 5.43 16.62 -3.96
C SER A 38 5.42 16.79 -2.45
N TYR A 39 6.51 16.39 -1.82
CA TYR A 39 6.76 16.60 -0.40
C TYR A 39 8.20 17.06 -0.21
N THR A 40 8.51 17.66 0.93
CA THR A 40 9.82 18.27 1.15
C THR A 40 10.55 17.63 2.32
N LEU A 41 11.85 17.57 2.19
CA LEU A 41 12.78 17.33 3.28
C LEU A 41 13.78 18.49 3.27
N ASP A 42 13.66 19.41 4.22
CA ASP A 42 14.39 20.67 4.25
C ASP A 42 14.24 21.45 2.92
N THR A 43 15.32 21.58 2.17
CA THR A 43 15.34 22.24 0.85
C THR A 43 15.17 21.27 -0.33
N LEU A 44 15.14 19.95 -0.06
CA LEU A 44 15.02 18.93 -1.09
C LEU A 44 13.55 18.64 -1.39
N THR A 45 13.14 18.81 -2.64
CA THR A 45 11.80 18.40 -3.08
C THR A 45 11.82 16.92 -3.48
N MET A 46 10.93 16.14 -2.90
CA MET A 46 10.70 14.75 -3.26
C MET A 46 9.49 14.70 -4.20
N LYS A 47 9.58 13.90 -5.27
CA LYS A 47 8.51 13.74 -6.25
C LYS A 47 8.03 12.29 -6.24
N GLY A 48 6.96 12.04 -5.51
CA GLY A 48 6.32 10.73 -5.43
C GLY A 48 5.12 10.60 -6.36
N TYR A 49 4.54 9.41 -6.37
CA TYR A 49 3.32 9.11 -7.11
C TYR A 49 2.37 8.33 -6.21
N LEU A 50 1.19 8.89 -5.97
CA LEU A 50 0.16 8.32 -5.11
C LEU A 50 -0.92 7.67 -5.97
N ALA A 51 -1.16 6.39 -5.78
CA ALA A 51 -2.21 5.62 -6.44
C ALA A 51 -3.26 5.15 -5.44
N ASN A 52 -4.53 5.24 -5.82
CA ASN A 52 -5.64 4.68 -5.06
C ASN A 52 -6.83 4.32 -5.95
N ASP A 53 -7.66 3.39 -5.48
CA ASP A 53 -8.96 3.11 -6.08
C ASP A 53 -9.98 4.18 -5.67
N VAL A 54 -10.47 4.97 -6.64
CA VAL A 54 -11.44 6.04 -6.40
C VAL A 54 -12.88 5.55 -6.20
N ASN A 55 -13.16 4.27 -6.51
CA ASN A 55 -14.44 3.64 -6.21
C ASN A 55 -14.53 3.13 -4.77
N ALA A 56 -13.39 2.93 -4.11
CA ALA A 56 -13.35 2.43 -2.75
C ALA A 56 -13.72 3.53 -1.74
N THR A 57 -14.46 3.14 -0.72
CA THR A 57 -14.89 4.03 0.37
C THR A 57 -14.14 3.72 1.66
N GLY A 58 -14.02 4.71 2.54
CA GLY A 58 -13.38 4.56 3.84
C GLY A 58 -11.86 4.55 3.79
N LYS A 59 -11.25 4.46 4.97
CA LYS A 59 -9.79 4.41 5.10
C LYS A 59 -9.26 3.01 4.80
N ARG A 60 -8.11 2.94 4.14
CA ARG A 60 -7.45 1.71 3.68
C ARG A 60 -6.00 1.66 4.17
N PRO A 61 -5.41 0.47 4.26
CA PRO A 61 -3.99 0.37 4.55
C PRO A 61 -3.15 1.14 3.54
N GLY A 62 -2.11 1.81 4.04
CA GLY A 62 -1.15 2.52 3.23
C GLY A 62 0.06 1.66 2.88
N MET A 63 0.59 1.80 1.66
CA MET A 63 1.79 1.10 1.21
C MET A 63 2.81 2.07 0.63
N LEU A 64 4.02 2.05 1.16
CA LEU A 64 5.18 2.70 0.54
C LEU A 64 5.82 1.75 -0.47
N VAL A 65 6.07 2.22 -1.68
CA VAL A 65 6.73 1.47 -2.75
C VAL A 65 8.09 2.13 -3.02
N VAL A 66 9.17 1.48 -2.60
CA VAL A 66 10.52 2.01 -2.80
C VAL A 66 11.13 1.43 -4.07
N HIS A 67 11.54 2.32 -4.96
CA HIS A 67 12.04 2.02 -6.30
C HIS A 67 13.37 1.24 -6.29
N GLU A 68 13.72 0.65 -7.44
CA GLU A 68 15.03 0.09 -7.70
C GLU A 68 16.10 1.20 -7.82
N TRP A 69 17.33 0.84 -8.11
CA TRP A 69 18.44 1.80 -8.24
C TRP A 69 18.30 2.78 -9.43
N TRP A 70 17.29 2.56 -10.29
CA TRP A 70 17.02 3.47 -11.42
C TRP A 70 16.28 4.76 -11.01
N GLY A 71 15.77 4.83 -9.80
CA GLY A 71 14.98 5.96 -9.33
C GLY A 71 13.47 5.78 -9.49
N HIS A 72 12.72 6.82 -9.19
CA HIS A 72 11.26 6.84 -9.22
C HIS A 72 10.74 6.90 -10.67
N ASN A 73 10.80 5.77 -11.38
CA ASN A 73 10.41 5.59 -12.77
C ASN A 73 9.02 4.95 -12.91
N ASP A 74 8.57 4.70 -14.13
CA ASP A 74 7.26 4.11 -14.44
C ASP A 74 7.07 2.72 -13.82
N TYR A 75 8.13 1.95 -13.59
CA TYR A 75 8.03 0.68 -12.91
C TYR A 75 7.55 0.83 -11.46
N ALA A 76 8.12 1.75 -10.70
CA ALA A 76 7.70 2.02 -9.32
C ALA A 76 6.25 2.52 -9.27
N ARG A 77 5.85 3.39 -10.21
CA ARG A 77 4.48 3.87 -10.37
C ARG A 77 3.51 2.73 -10.67
N LYS A 78 3.86 1.88 -11.62
CA LYS A 78 3.04 0.71 -11.96
C LYS A 78 2.85 -0.24 -10.76
N ARG A 79 3.87 -0.39 -9.91
CA ARG A 79 3.74 -1.17 -8.67
C ARG A 79 2.77 -0.53 -7.67
N ALA A 80 2.75 0.80 -7.59
CA ALA A 80 1.76 1.51 -6.78
C ALA A 80 0.33 1.32 -7.33
N ASP A 81 0.14 1.41 -8.65
CA ASP A 81 -1.16 1.15 -9.30
C ASP A 81 -1.66 -0.27 -8.98
N MET A 82 -0.80 -1.29 -9.11
CA MET A 82 -1.16 -2.69 -8.82
C MET A 82 -1.56 -2.90 -7.36
N LEU A 83 -0.92 -2.20 -6.42
CA LEU A 83 -1.33 -2.24 -5.02
C LEU A 83 -2.67 -1.53 -4.80
N ALA A 84 -2.93 -0.44 -5.52
CA ALA A 84 -4.20 0.25 -5.48
C ALA A 84 -5.35 -0.61 -6.04
N GLU A 85 -5.12 -1.42 -7.08
CA GLU A 85 -6.05 -2.44 -7.59
C GLU A 85 -6.41 -3.48 -6.51
N LEU A 86 -5.49 -3.75 -5.58
CA LEU A 86 -5.69 -4.66 -4.44
C LEU A 86 -6.32 -3.98 -3.22
N GLY A 87 -6.68 -2.70 -3.32
CA GLY A 87 -7.39 -1.97 -2.27
C GLY A 87 -6.49 -1.20 -1.30
N TYR A 88 -5.19 -1.06 -1.56
CA TYR A 88 -4.30 -0.19 -0.79
C TYR A 88 -4.35 1.25 -1.30
N VAL A 89 -3.88 2.18 -0.46
CA VAL A 89 -3.42 3.50 -0.93
C VAL A 89 -1.91 3.42 -1.01
N ALA A 90 -1.34 3.54 -2.21
CA ALA A 90 0.08 3.28 -2.42
C ALA A 90 0.83 4.53 -2.86
N LEU A 91 1.95 4.82 -2.20
CA LEU A 91 2.86 5.91 -2.55
C LEU A 91 4.17 5.33 -3.08
N ALA A 92 4.43 5.51 -4.37
CA ALA A 92 5.76 5.29 -4.93
C ALA A 92 6.66 6.46 -4.50
N VAL A 93 7.73 6.10 -3.77
CA VAL A 93 8.61 7.03 -3.06
C VAL A 93 9.74 7.50 -3.95
N ASP A 94 10.08 8.78 -3.90
CA ASP A 94 11.32 9.31 -4.46
C ASP A 94 12.41 9.33 -3.37
N MET A 95 13.33 8.37 -3.41
CA MET A 95 14.44 8.31 -2.47
C MET A 95 15.64 9.17 -2.88
N TYR A 96 15.69 9.65 -4.13
CA TYR A 96 16.81 10.44 -4.64
C TYR A 96 16.58 11.95 -4.54
N GLY A 97 15.32 12.35 -4.56
CA GLY A 97 14.91 13.74 -4.59
C GLY A 97 14.89 14.35 -6.00
N ASN A 98 14.06 15.36 -6.15
CA ASN A 98 13.82 16.08 -7.41
C ASN A 98 13.33 15.19 -8.57
N GLY A 99 12.83 13.98 -8.28
CA GLY A 99 12.44 13.01 -9.29
C GLY A 99 13.59 12.47 -10.11
N LYS A 100 14.81 12.43 -9.56
CA LYS A 100 15.99 11.94 -10.27
C LYS A 100 15.82 10.50 -10.72
N GLN A 101 16.22 10.23 -11.96
CA GLN A 101 16.29 8.89 -12.53
C GLN A 101 17.67 8.67 -13.13
N ALA A 102 18.21 7.48 -12.96
CA ALA A 102 19.48 7.10 -13.56
C ALA A 102 19.25 6.53 -14.96
N ASN A 103 20.06 6.98 -15.92
CA ASN A 103 20.06 6.46 -17.30
C ASN A 103 21.19 5.45 -17.53
N HIS A 104 22.20 5.45 -16.66
CA HIS A 104 23.36 4.58 -16.72
C HIS A 104 23.66 3.97 -15.35
N PRO A 105 24.29 2.78 -15.28
CA PRO A 105 24.66 2.14 -14.00
C PRO A 105 25.53 3.04 -13.11
N GLN A 106 26.40 3.87 -13.69
CA GLN A 106 27.25 4.79 -12.94
C GLN A 106 26.44 5.85 -12.19
N ASP A 107 25.38 6.39 -12.81
CA ASP A 107 24.47 7.33 -12.16
C ASP A 107 23.70 6.64 -11.05
N ALA A 108 23.21 5.42 -11.32
CA ALA A 108 22.49 4.62 -10.32
C ALA A 108 23.36 4.33 -9.10
N MET A 109 24.62 3.90 -9.30
CA MET A 109 25.57 3.69 -8.21
C MET A 109 25.83 4.98 -7.40
N LYS A 110 25.98 6.11 -8.10
CA LYS A 110 26.17 7.41 -7.45
C LYS A 110 24.97 7.77 -6.58
N PHE A 111 23.76 7.69 -7.12
CA PHE A 111 22.54 8.08 -6.39
C PHE A 111 22.25 7.16 -5.21
N THR A 112 22.46 5.84 -5.35
CA THR A 112 22.34 4.92 -4.23
C THR A 112 23.37 5.19 -3.14
N SER A 113 24.62 5.47 -3.54
CA SER A 113 25.67 5.82 -2.59
C SER A 113 25.39 7.12 -1.86
N GLU A 114 24.81 8.13 -2.52
CA GLU A 114 24.38 9.39 -1.89
C GLU A 114 23.31 9.14 -0.81
N VAL A 115 22.36 8.22 -1.03
CA VAL A 115 21.34 7.88 -0.03
C VAL A 115 21.95 7.13 1.15
N PHE A 116 22.82 6.13 0.89
CA PHE A 116 23.43 5.33 1.94
C PHE A 116 24.66 5.96 2.58
N ALA A 117 25.14 7.11 2.10
CA ALA A 117 26.23 7.85 2.75
C ALA A 117 25.88 8.25 4.19
N SER A 118 24.59 8.36 4.52
CA SER A 118 24.07 8.62 5.85
C SER A 118 22.79 7.84 6.09
N LEU A 119 22.80 6.95 7.08
CA LEU A 119 21.58 6.25 7.50
C LEU A 119 20.49 7.23 7.94
N ASP A 120 20.85 8.30 8.64
CA ASP A 120 19.91 9.33 9.09
C ASP A 120 19.33 10.09 7.90
N GLY A 121 20.11 10.34 6.85
CA GLY A 121 19.62 10.93 5.61
C GLY A 121 18.64 10.01 4.86
N ALA A 122 18.90 8.70 4.84
CA ALA A 122 17.98 7.71 4.28
C ALA A 122 16.68 7.63 5.08
N LYS A 123 16.79 7.61 6.43
CA LYS A 123 15.64 7.65 7.34
C LYS A 123 14.78 8.88 7.12
N ALA A 124 15.38 10.06 7.07
CA ALA A 124 14.66 11.31 6.89
C ALA A 124 13.86 11.35 5.57
N ARG A 125 14.43 10.83 4.48
CA ARG A 125 13.75 10.72 3.17
C ARG A 125 12.55 9.76 3.24
N PHE A 126 12.75 8.60 3.86
CA PHE A 126 11.70 7.61 4.07
C PHE A 126 10.59 8.15 4.97
N GLU A 127 10.93 8.81 6.05
CA GLU A 127 9.99 9.40 7.01
C GLU A 127 9.14 10.51 6.37
N ALA A 128 9.74 11.36 5.53
CA ALA A 128 9.00 12.36 4.79
C ALA A 128 7.92 11.72 3.89
N ALA A 129 8.25 10.61 3.21
CA ALA A 129 7.28 9.84 2.43
C ALA A 129 6.21 9.18 3.31
N LEU A 130 6.61 8.56 4.42
CA LEU A 130 5.72 7.92 5.39
C LEU A 130 4.69 8.92 5.95
N ASN A 131 5.15 10.09 6.35
CA ASN A 131 4.29 11.16 6.86
C ASN A 131 3.32 11.66 5.78
N THR A 132 3.79 11.80 4.54
CA THR A 132 2.95 12.17 3.41
C THR A 132 1.85 11.14 3.18
N LEU A 133 2.18 9.85 3.22
CA LEU A 133 1.20 8.77 3.08
C LEU A 133 0.19 8.77 4.24
N LYS A 134 0.65 8.88 5.49
CA LYS A 134 -0.20 8.88 6.69
C LYS A 134 -1.17 10.08 6.75
N GLN A 135 -0.82 11.21 6.13
CA GLN A 135 -1.66 12.40 6.06
C GLN A 135 -2.76 12.30 4.98
N ASN A 136 -2.69 11.31 4.09
CA ASN A 136 -3.73 11.13 3.08
C ASN A 136 -5.06 10.72 3.75
N PRO A 137 -6.19 11.41 3.45
CA PRO A 137 -7.47 11.15 4.11
C PRO A 137 -8.02 9.74 3.90
N ASN A 138 -7.61 9.07 2.81
CA ASN A 138 -8.02 7.72 2.47
C ASN A 138 -7.15 6.63 3.14
N VAL A 139 -6.11 7.01 3.88
CA VAL A 139 -5.20 6.08 4.56
C VAL A 139 -5.62 5.86 6.01
N ASP A 140 -5.61 4.59 6.45
CA ASP A 140 -5.59 4.23 7.86
C ASP A 140 -4.15 4.33 8.37
N PRO A 141 -3.79 5.37 9.11
CA PRO A 141 -2.42 5.59 9.52
C PRO A 141 -1.88 4.55 10.52
N THR A 142 -2.74 3.68 11.02
CA THR A 142 -2.37 2.56 11.90
C THR A 142 -2.09 1.26 11.14
N LYS A 143 -2.19 1.28 9.80
CA LYS A 143 -1.98 0.11 8.94
C LYS A 143 -1.08 0.51 7.77
N ILE A 144 0.22 0.50 8.02
CA ILE A 144 1.22 0.91 7.04
C ILE A 144 2.19 -0.23 6.75
N GLY A 145 2.32 -0.54 5.46
CA GLY A 145 3.36 -1.45 4.98
C GLY A 145 4.35 -0.77 4.05
N ALA A 146 5.43 -1.45 3.77
CA ALA A 146 6.42 -1.02 2.80
C ALA A 146 6.90 -2.17 1.92
N ILE A 147 7.04 -1.91 0.64
CA ILE A 147 7.59 -2.85 -0.34
C ILE A 147 8.74 -2.19 -1.09
N GLY A 148 9.80 -2.93 -1.33
CA GLY A 148 10.96 -2.41 -2.04
C GLY A 148 11.62 -3.45 -2.93
N TYR A 149 12.23 -2.96 -4.00
CA TYR A 149 12.88 -3.77 -5.03
C TYR A 149 14.35 -3.38 -5.14
N CYS A 150 15.27 -4.35 -5.15
CA CYS A 150 16.71 -4.12 -5.25
C CYS A 150 17.20 -3.14 -4.17
N PHE A 151 17.70 -1.96 -4.55
CA PHE A 151 18.02 -0.86 -3.65
C PHE A 151 16.87 -0.54 -2.67
N GLY A 152 15.64 -0.44 -3.19
CA GLY A 152 14.46 -0.16 -2.36
C GLY A 152 14.17 -1.27 -1.36
N GLY A 153 14.46 -2.53 -1.69
CA GLY A 153 14.36 -3.64 -0.75
C GLY A 153 15.33 -3.47 0.42
N SER A 154 16.56 -3.04 0.16
CA SER A 154 17.54 -2.72 1.22
C SER A 154 17.08 -1.54 2.08
N VAL A 155 16.46 -0.52 1.47
CA VAL A 155 15.89 0.61 2.21
C VAL A 155 14.79 0.15 3.17
N VAL A 156 13.76 -0.58 2.69
CA VAL A 156 12.63 -0.97 3.57
C VAL A 156 13.06 -1.90 4.69
N LEU A 157 14.01 -2.80 4.46
CA LEU A 157 14.58 -3.65 5.50
C LEU A 157 15.38 -2.82 6.54
N SER A 158 16.16 -1.84 6.08
CA SER A 158 16.89 -0.94 6.97
C SER A 158 15.94 -0.11 7.85
N MET A 159 14.81 0.35 7.30
CA MET A 159 13.81 1.10 8.04
C MET A 159 13.10 0.22 9.08
N ALA A 160 12.72 -1.01 8.71
CA ALA A 160 12.15 -1.98 9.66
C ALA A 160 13.13 -2.29 10.79
N ASN A 161 14.42 -2.54 10.47
CA ASN A 161 15.45 -2.78 11.48
C ASN A 161 15.75 -1.55 12.37
N ALA A 162 15.55 -0.35 11.84
CA ALA A 162 15.64 0.90 12.59
C ALA A 162 14.43 1.18 13.50
N GLY A 163 13.44 0.28 13.54
CA GLY A 163 12.28 0.36 14.43
C GLY A 163 11.14 1.25 13.92
N TYR A 164 11.08 1.52 12.62
CA TYR A 164 9.90 2.17 12.06
C TYR A 164 8.68 1.27 12.23
N ASP A 165 7.56 1.88 12.67
CA ASP A 165 6.28 1.20 12.87
C ASP A 165 5.64 0.88 11.51
N LEU A 166 5.99 -0.32 10.99
CA LEU A 166 5.53 -0.88 9.74
C LEU A 166 4.89 -2.24 10.03
N ASP A 167 3.62 -2.41 9.71
CA ASP A 167 2.88 -3.67 9.92
C ASP A 167 3.37 -4.80 9.03
N ALA A 168 3.90 -4.47 7.84
CA ALA A 168 4.42 -5.42 6.89
C ALA A 168 5.55 -4.83 6.06
N VAL A 169 6.57 -5.64 5.79
CA VAL A 169 7.68 -5.29 4.89
C VAL A 169 7.91 -6.42 3.92
N ALA A 170 7.98 -6.10 2.63
CA ALA A 170 8.37 -7.04 1.59
C ALA A 170 9.56 -6.48 0.79
N ALA A 171 10.62 -7.27 0.68
CA ALA A 171 11.83 -6.90 -0.04
C ALA A 171 12.14 -7.93 -1.12
N PHE A 172 12.27 -7.47 -2.37
CA PHE A 172 12.57 -8.32 -3.51
C PHE A 172 14.01 -8.11 -3.96
N HIS A 173 14.77 -9.21 -4.09
CA HIS A 173 16.19 -9.31 -4.50
C HIS A 173 17.08 -8.21 -3.90
N SER A 174 16.84 -7.87 -2.65
CA SER A 174 17.62 -6.86 -1.91
C SER A 174 18.94 -7.42 -1.42
N GLY A 175 19.98 -6.58 -1.40
CA GLY A 175 21.16 -6.84 -0.57
C GLY A 175 20.80 -6.60 0.90
N ILE A 176 21.09 -7.57 1.77
CA ILE A 176 20.97 -7.35 3.21
C ILE A 176 22.25 -6.67 3.66
N GLN A 177 22.22 -5.35 3.75
CA GLN A 177 23.21 -4.61 4.51
C GLN A 177 22.63 -4.39 5.91
N LEU A 178 22.91 -5.33 6.80
CA LEU A 178 22.70 -5.09 8.22
C LEU A 178 23.81 -4.14 8.67
N PRO A 179 23.47 -3.10 9.45
CA PRO A 179 24.48 -2.24 10.05
C PRO A 179 25.34 -2.99 11.05
#